data_3703cdf8515a4ea7fc5a4ea7fdd8cfe5
#
_entry.id   3703cdf8515a4ea7fc5a4ea7fdd8cfe5
#
_cell.length_a   1.000
_cell.length_b   1.000
_cell.length_c   1.000
_cell.angle_alpha   90.00
_cell.angle_beta   90.00
_cell.angle_gamma   90.00
#
_symmetry.space_group_name_H-M   'P 1'
#
loop_
_entity.id
_entity.type
_entity.pdbx_description
1 polymer ?
#
loop_
_entity_poly.entity_id
_entity_poly.type
_entity_poly.pdbx_seq_one_letter_code
_entity_poly.pdbx_strand_id
1 'polypeptide(L)'
;VRIMPHREKGEGHFAAEFVKEEETGKINIGCPQSADKETEKIYRAFERENLNVRLDGRFVSFGENLYLAPQNVPDLRGIKCLRPGIFLGEIRKGRLVPAHHLCMCLKAEDFKRTASLTEDELCAYRRGESVFRACENGFGAALYGGRYPVGWFKSSGGQLKNHYPKYLRG
;
A
#
# COMPACT_ATOMS: atom_id res chain seq x y z
N VAL A 1 -8.87 26.69 -3.29
CA VAL A 1 -9.55 26.70 -1.98
C VAL A 1 -8.52 26.89 -0.88
N ARG A 2 -8.80 27.72 0.09
CA ARG A 2 -7.98 27.88 1.30
C ARG A 2 -8.82 27.51 2.50
N ILE A 3 -8.34 26.55 3.27
CA ILE A 3 -8.93 26.14 4.54
C ILE A 3 -8.12 26.82 5.65
N MET A 4 -8.77 27.76 6.35
CA MET A 4 -8.10 28.57 7.34
C MET A 4 -8.41 28.06 8.75
N PRO A 5 -7.40 27.81 9.61
CA PRO A 5 -7.60 27.23 10.96
C PRO A 5 -8.51 28.06 11.88
N HIS A 6 -8.61 29.35 11.64
CA HIS A 6 -9.49 30.23 12.42
C HIS A 6 -10.96 30.20 11.99
N ARG A 7 -11.29 29.56 10.87
CA ARG A 7 -12.65 29.43 10.33
C ARG A 7 -13.17 28.00 10.40
N GLU A 8 -12.28 27.03 10.25
CA GLU A 8 -12.61 25.60 10.20
C GLU A 8 -11.76 24.85 11.25
N LYS A 9 -12.34 23.83 11.86
CA LYS A 9 -11.61 22.97 12.78
C LYS A 9 -10.62 22.12 11.98
N GLY A 10 -9.33 22.33 12.17
CA GLY A 10 -8.25 21.57 11.53
C GLY A 10 -7.01 22.40 11.24
N GLU A 11 -6.04 21.79 10.60
CA GLU A 11 -4.85 22.45 10.08
C GLU A 11 -5.17 23.26 8.81
N GLY A 12 -4.39 24.30 8.55
CA GLY A 12 -4.54 25.12 7.33
C GLY A 12 -4.10 24.35 6.10
N HIS A 13 -4.98 24.29 5.10
CA HIS A 13 -4.68 23.63 3.83
C HIS A 13 -4.94 24.58 2.66
N PHE A 14 -4.18 24.38 1.60
CA PHE A 14 -4.39 25.04 0.32
C PHE A 14 -4.55 23.98 -0.77
N ALA A 15 -5.61 24.09 -1.56
CA ALA A 15 -5.82 23.27 -2.75
C ALA A 15 -6.14 24.16 -3.93
N ALA A 16 -5.46 23.92 -5.06
CA ALA A 16 -5.75 24.56 -6.34
C ALA A 16 -5.79 23.49 -7.44
N GLU A 17 -6.81 23.59 -8.26
CA GLU A 17 -6.94 22.82 -9.48
C GLU A 17 -6.74 23.76 -10.66
N PHE A 18 -5.89 23.35 -11.60
CA PHE A 18 -5.64 24.09 -12.84
C PHE A 18 -6.07 23.22 -14.02
N VAL A 19 -6.91 23.78 -14.86
CA VAL A 19 -7.30 23.18 -16.13
C VAL A 19 -6.56 23.91 -17.24
N LYS A 20 -5.85 23.17 -18.09
CA LYS A 20 -5.20 23.71 -19.26
C LYS A 20 -6.21 23.83 -20.39
N GLU A 21 -6.48 25.03 -20.87
CA GLU A 21 -7.49 25.31 -21.89
C GLU A 21 -7.04 24.96 -23.32
N GLU A 22 -5.72 24.96 -23.58
CA GLU A 22 -5.17 24.65 -24.91
C GLU A 22 -4.27 23.41 -24.87
N GLU A 23 -4.46 22.52 -25.83
CA GLU A 23 -3.53 21.40 -26.06
C GLU A 23 -2.26 21.90 -26.73
N THR A 24 -1.20 22.11 -25.96
CA THR A 24 0.11 22.46 -26.49
C THR A 24 1.05 21.26 -26.39
N GLY A 25 1.13 20.49 -27.50
CA GLY A 25 2.12 19.43 -27.66
C GLY A 25 1.73 18.05 -27.13
N LYS A 26 2.51 17.05 -27.49
CA LYS A 26 2.34 15.64 -27.07
C LYS A 26 2.88 15.47 -25.65
N ILE A 27 2.05 14.95 -24.76
CA ILE A 27 2.50 14.49 -23.44
C ILE A 27 3.28 13.19 -23.66
N ASN A 28 4.55 13.17 -23.28
CA ASN A 28 5.30 11.92 -23.19
C ASN A 28 4.82 11.16 -21.97
N ILE A 29 4.07 10.10 -22.19
CA ILE A 29 3.66 9.16 -21.15
C ILE A 29 4.79 8.14 -21.00
N GLY A 30 5.40 8.10 -19.84
CA GLY A 30 6.45 7.13 -19.57
C GLY A 30 7.07 7.34 -18.19
N CYS A 31 7.51 6.26 -17.57
CA CYS A 31 8.30 6.32 -16.36
C CYS A 31 9.67 5.70 -16.65
N PRO A 32 10.76 6.47 -16.56
CA PRO A 32 12.11 5.97 -16.84
C PRO A 32 12.57 4.88 -15.87
N GLN A 33 11.85 4.70 -14.77
CA GLN A 33 12.15 3.74 -13.71
C GLN A 33 11.11 2.63 -13.66
N SER A 34 10.56 2.22 -14.81
CA SER A 34 9.72 1.03 -14.89
C SER A 34 10.44 -0.15 -14.24
N ALA A 35 9.73 -0.86 -13.38
CA ALA A 35 10.25 -2.09 -12.80
C ALA A 35 10.56 -3.11 -13.90
N ASP A 36 11.59 -3.90 -13.69
CA ASP A 36 11.91 -5.00 -14.59
C ASP A 36 10.85 -6.11 -14.50
N LYS A 37 10.85 -7.00 -15.50
CA LYS A 37 9.89 -8.10 -15.59
C LYS A 37 10.01 -9.10 -14.42
N GLU A 38 11.19 -9.24 -13.84
CA GLU A 38 11.42 -10.15 -12.71
C GLU A 38 10.77 -9.59 -11.43
N THR A 39 10.98 -8.30 -11.16
CA THR A 39 10.33 -7.59 -10.05
C THR A 39 8.81 -7.63 -10.18
N GLU A 40 8.26 -7.44 -11.39
CA GLU A 40 6.83 -7.58 -11.62
C GLU A 40 6.34 -9.02 -11.34
N LYS A 41 7.06 -10.05 -11.78
CA LYS A 41 6.72 -11.45 -11.50
C LYS A 41 6.69 -11.76 -10.00
N ILE A 42 7.65 -11.22 -9.22
CA ILE A 42 7.68 -11.38 -7.76
C ILE A 42 6.41 -10.80 -7.14
N TYR A 43 6.01 -9.58 -7.55
CA TYR A 43 4.76 -8.99 -7.07
C TYR A 43 3.54 -9.80 -7.50
N ARG A 44 3.44 -10.20 -8.76
CA ARG A 44 2.32 -10.99 -9.28
C ARG A 44 2.19 -12.36 -8.60
N ALA A 45 3.30 -12.96 -8.20
CA ALA A 45 3.28 -14.18 -7.38
C ALA A 45 2.69 -13.91 -5.99
N PHE A 46 3.14 -12.84 -5.31
CA PHE A 46 2.59 -12.41 -4.03
C PHE A 46 1.09 -12.09 -4.12
N GLU A 47 0.68 -11.31 -5.11
CA GLU A 47 -0.72 -10.94 -5.38
C GLU A 47 -1.60 -12.20 -5.53
N ARG A 48 -1.19 -13.11 -6.39
CA ARG A 48 -1.89 -14.37 -6.65
C ARG A 48 -2.03 -15.27 -5.41
N GLU A 49 -1.02 -15.26 -4.54
CA GLU A 49 -1.02 -16.06 -3.31
C GLU A 49 -1.89 -15.45 -2.20
N ASN A 50 -1.96 -14.13 -2.10
CA ASN A 50 -2.49 -13.47 -0.91
C ASN A 50 -3.73 -12.59 -1.16
N LEU A 51 -4.00 -12.20 -2.42
CA LEU A 51 -5.10 -11.30 -2.78
C LEU A 51 -6.13 -11.98 -3.69
N ASN A 52 -7.37 -11.52 -3.61
CA ASN A 52 -8.49 -11.87 -4.49
C ASN A 52 -8.64 -10.87 -5.65
N VAL A 53 -7.97 -9.74 -5.56
CA VAL A 53 -8.00 -8.66 -6.55
C VAL A 53 -6.68 -8.61 -7.31
N ARG A 54 -6.75 -8.25 -8.60
CA ARG A 54 -5.60 -7.91 -9.41
C ARG A 54 -5.51 -6.40 -9.52
N LEU A 55 -4.38 -5.84 -9.14
CA LEU A 55 -4.15 -4.41 -9.25
C LEU A 55 -3.56 -4.06 -10.61
N ASP A 56 -4.19 -3.12 -11.31
CA ASP A 56 -3.74 -2.65 -12.60
C ASP A 56 -3.07 -1.28 -12.50
N GLY A 57 -1.95 -1.15 -13.21
CA GLY A 57 -1.13 0.03 -13.18
C GLY A 57 0.24 -0.23 -13.79
N ARG A 58 1.09 0.78 -13.72
CA ARG A 58 2.48 0.71 -14.15
C ARG A 58 3.38 0.44 -12.95
N PHE A 59 4.17 -0.60 -13.00
CA PHE A 59 5.16 -0.92 -11.97
C PHE A 59 6.38 -0.01 -12.08
N VAL A 60 6.72 0.63 -10.98
CA VAL A 60 7.88 1.54 -10.86
C VAL A 60 8.74 1.08 -9.70
N SER A 61 10.04 0.99 -9.88
CA SER A 61 10.98 0.61 -8.82
C SER A 61 11.99 1.71 -8.51
N PHE A 62 12.23 1.96 -7.22
CA PHE A 62 13.31 2.80 -6.71
C PHE A 62 14.16 1.98 -5.75
N GLY A 63 15.27 1.41 -6.24
CA GLY A 63 16.03 0.43 -5.50
C GLY A 63 15.18 -0.82 -5.19
N GLU A 64 15.08 -1.19 -3.93
CA GLU A 64 14.25 -2.32 -3.48
C GLU A 64 12.74 -1.98 -3.38
N ASN A 65 12.38 -0.70 -3.43
CA ASN A 65 11.01 -0.24 -3.27
C ASN A 65 10.21 -0.37 -4.56
N LEU A 66 9.07 -1.04 -4.49
CA LEU A 66 8.15 -1.24 -5.62
C LEU A 66 6.87 -0.43 -5.42
N TYR A 67 6.48 0.27 -6.47
CA TYR A 67 5.27 1.11 -6.52
C TYR A 67 4.37 0.72 -7.68
N LEU A 68 3.08 0.98 -7.53
CA LEU A 68 2.10 0.91 -8.60
C LEU A 68 1.61 2.33 -8.92
N ALA A 69 1.99 2.82 -10.08
CA ALA A 69 1.58 4.12 -10.61
C ALA A 69 0.38 3.99 -11.56
N PRO A 70 -0.40 5.05 -11.80
CA PRO A 70 -1.41 5.07 -12.85
C PRO A 70 -0.81 4.74 -14.22
N GLN A 71 -1.61 4.15 -15.12
CA GLN A 71 -1.17 3.78 -16.46
C GLN A 71 -0.69 5.00 -17.28
N ASN A 72 -1.32 6.13 -17.08
CA ASN A 72 -1.08 7.39 -17.80
C ASN A 72 -0.16 8.36 -17.04
N VAL A 73 0.68 7.85 -16.12
CA VAL A 73 1.64 8.72 -15.43
C VAL A 73 2.55 9.40 -16.44
N PRO A 74 2.72 10.74 -16.36
CA PRO A 74 3.60 11.46 -17.27
C PRO A 74 5.07 11.07 -17.06
N ASP A 75 5.92 11.42 -18.03
CA ASP A 75 7.37 11.26 -17.90
C ASP A 75 7.89 12.16 -16.77
N LEU A 76 8.44 11.55 -15.75
CA LEU A 76 8.94 12.22 -14.54
C LEU A 76 10.45 12.50 -14.60
N ARG A 77 11.10 12.38 -15.78
CA ARG A 77 12.53 12.70 -15.93
C ARG A 77 12.78 14.16 -15.55
N GLY A 78 13.83 14.38 -14.76
CA GLY A 78 14.19 15.72 -14.25
C GLY A 78 13.32 16.23 -13.09
N ILE A 79 12.29 15.47 -12.67
CA ILE A 79 11.45 15.80 -11.52
C ILE A 79 11.80 14.88 -10.36
N LYS A 80 12.01 15.43 -9.16
CA LYS A 80 12.17 14.63 -7.95
C LYS A 80 10.83 14.02 -7.56
N CYS A 81 10.60 12.77 -7.97
CA CYS A 81 9.41 12.02 -7.59
C CYS A 81 9.69 11.25 -6.30
N LEU A 82 8.93 11.52 -5.25
CA LEU A 82 9.04 10.82 -3.97
C LEU A 82 8.19 9.55 -3.94
N ARG A 83 6.99 9.61 -4.53
CA ARG A 83 6.03 8.49 -4.58
C ARG A 83 5.24 8.56 -5.88
N PRO A 84 5.52 7.69 -6.84
CA PRO A 84 4.83 7.70 -8.13
C PRO A 84 3.41 7.11 -8.08
N GLY A 85 3.05 6.48 -6.96
CA GLY A 85 1.77 5.84 -6.76
C GLY A 85 1.71 5.08 -5.44
N ILE A 86 0.96 3.98 -5.40
CA ILE A 86 0.82 3.13 -4.21
C ILE A 86 2.15 2.41 -3.94
N PHE A 87 2.68 2.55 -2.73
CA PHE A 87 3.83 1.75 -2.30
C PHE A 87 3.39 0.32 -2.03
N LEU A 88 3.78 -0.61 -2.90
CA LEU A 88 3.41 -2.02 -2.82
C LEU A 88 4.24 -2.77 -1.78
N GLY A 89 5.52 -2.46 -1.66
CA GLY A 89 6.42 -3.11 -0.72
C GLY A 89 7.86 -3.09 -1.17
N GLU A 90 8.69 -3.84 -0.45
CA GLU A 90 10.12 -3.97 -0.72
C GLU A 90 10.44 -5.36 -1.26
N ILE A 91 11.28 -5.43 -2.28
CA ILE A 91 11.80 -6.70 -2.79
C ILE A 91 13.05 -7.07 -1.98
N ARG A 92 12.93 -8.08 -1.14
CA ARG A 92 14.04 -8.58 -0.31
C ARG A 92 14.29 -10.05 -0.58
N LYS A 93 15.50 -10.39 -0.98
CA LYS A 93 15.91 -11.80 -1.27
C LYS A 93 14.93 -12.52 -2.20
N GLY A 94 14.51 -11.85 -3.29
CA GLY A 94 13.60 -12.42 -4.28
C GLY A 94 12.14 -12.60 -3.79
N ARG A 95 11.72 -11.93 -2.73
CA ARG A 95 10.35 -11.97 -2.20
C ARG A 95 9.84 -10.56 -1.90
N LEU A 96 8.54 -10.37 -2.05
CA LEU A 96 7.90 -9.12 -1.63
C LEU A 96 7.65 -9.14 -0.12
N VAL A 97 8.11 -8.08 0.56
CA VAL A 97 7.65 -7.70 1.90
C VAL A 97 6.59 -6.62 1.71
N PRO A 98 5.29 -6.91 1.93
CA PRO A 98 4.22 -5.99 1.57
C PRO A 98 4.25 -4.74 2.45
N ALA A 99 4.05 -3.58 1.83
CA ALA A 99 3.95 -2.31 2.53
C ALA A 99 2.61 -2.15 3.25
N HIS A 100 2.61 -1.45 4.36
CA HIS A 100 1.38 -1.07 5.06
C HIS A 100 0.41 -0.28 4.16
N HIS A 101 0.94 0.60 3.31
CA HIS A 101 0.15 1.36 2.34
C HIS A 101 -0.68 0.48 1.41
N LEU A 102 -0.12 -0.64 0.93
CA LEU A 102 -0.86 -1.60 0.12
C LEU A 102 -2.07 -2.16 0.90
N CYS A 103 -1.87 -2.53 2.18
CA CYS A 103 -2.97 -3.00 3.02
C CYS A 103 -4.08 -1.97 3.16
N MET A 104 -3.71 -0.70 3.36
CA MET A 104 -4.68 0.39 3.57
C MET A 104 -5.43 0.82 2.31
N CYS A 105 -4.95 0.44 1.13
CA CYS A 105 -5.63 0.72 -0.15
C CYS A 105 -6.65 -0.35 -0.55
N LEU A 106 -6.71 -1.46 0.19
CA LEU A 106 -7.55 -2.61 -0.12
C LEU A 106 -8.73 -2.72 0.84
N LYS A 107 -9.77 -3.43 0.43
CA LYS A 107 -10.93 -3.77 1.26
C LYS A 107 -10.76 -5.16 1.84
N ALA A 108 -11.57 -5.52 2.84
CA ALA A 108 -11.50 -6.83 3.49
C ALA A 108 -11.68 -7.99 2.50
N GLU A 109 -12.58 -7.86 1.54
CA GLU A 109 -12.85 -8.86 0.50
C GLU A 109 -11.70 -9.08 -0.48
N ASP A 110 -10.77 -8.11 -0.58
CA ASP A 110 -9.62 -8.20 -1.48
C ASP A 110 -8.50 -9.12 -0.95
N PHE A 111 -8.61 -9.57 0.31
CA PHE A 111 -7.62 -10.46 0.92
C PHE A 111 -8.11 -11.90 0.94
N LYS A 112 -7.24 -12.86 0.63
CA LYS A 112 -7.54 -14.29 0.78
C LYS A 112 -7.61 -14.73 2.24
N ARG A 113 -6.86 -14.04 3.12
CA ARG A 113 -6.82 -14.35 4.56
C ARG A 113 -7.07 -13.08 5.35
N THR A 114 -8.00 -13.18 6.29
CA THR A 114 -8.34 -12.07 7.18
C THR A 114 -8.46 -12.57 8.62
N ALA A 115 -8.20 -11.68 9.58
CA ALA A 115 -8.44 -11.94 10.99
C ALA A 115 -9.12 -10.72 11.61
N SER A 116 -10.37 -10.86 12.01
CA SER A 116 -11.08 -9.84 12.78
C SER A 116 -10.56 -9.81 14.21
N LEU A 117 -10.02 -8.68 14.63
CA LEU A 117 -9.46 -8.47 15.96
C LEU A 117 -10.54 -7.94 16.91
N THR A 118 -10.50 -8.42 18.15
CA THR A 118 -11.21 -7.76 19.28
C THR A 118 -10.54 -6.43 19.63
N GLU A 119 -11.15 -5.61 20.46
CA GLU A 119 -10.57 -4.34 20.93
C GLU A 119 -9.20 -4.57 21.59
N ASP A 120 -9.10 -5.57 22.50
CA ASP A 120 -7.86 -5.90 23.20
C ASP A 120 -6.78 -6.42 22.24
N GLU A 121 -7.16 -7.29 21.29
CA GLU A 121 -6.25 -7.79 20.25
C GLU A 121 -5.78 -6.66 19.32
N LEU A 122 -6.65 -5.69 19.01
CA LEU A 122 -6.27 -4.52 18.21
C LEU A 122 -5.25 -3.66 18.96
N CYS A 123 -5.46 -3.42 20.25
CA CYS A 123 -4.50 -2.69 21.09
C CYS A 123 -3.15 -3.42 21.14
N ALA A 124 -3.16 -4.73 21.35
CA ALA A 124 -1.95 -5.56 21.34
C ALA A 124 -1.25 -5.53 19.96
N TYR A 125 -2.04 -5.68 18.89
CA TYR A 125 -1.54 -5.60 17.52
C TYR A 125 -0.88 -4.25 17.20
N ARG A 126 -1.46 -3.12 17.64
CA ARG A 126 -0.88 -1.78 17.47
C ARG A 126 0.42 -1.60 18.25
N ARG A 127 0.60 -2.26 19.39
CA ARG A 127 1.88 -2.31 20.11
C ARG A 127 2.93 -3.20 19.44
N GLY A 128 2.54 -3.96 18.42
CA GLY A 128 3.45 -4.86 17.67
C GLY A 128 3.44 -6.30 18.16
N GLU A 129 2.52 -6.67 19.05
CA GLU A 129 2.37 -8.02 19.58
C GLU A 129 1.75 -8.96 18.53
N SER A 130 2.05 -10.24 18.63
CA SER A 130 1.44 -11.28 17.79
C SER A 130 0.13 -11.75 18.40
N VAL A 131 -0.82 -12.10 17.53
CA VAL A 131 -2.11 -12.70 17.93
C VAL A 131 -2.06 -14.20 17.62
N PHE A 132 -2.63 -15.03 18.50
CA PHE A 132 -2.72 -16.47 18.29
C PHE A 132 -4.12 -16.82 17.79
N ARG A 133 -4.19 -17.35 16.56
CA ARG A 133 -5.44 -17.77 15.93
C ARG A 133 -5.18 -18.76 14.81
N ALA A 134 -6.02 -19.76 14.68
CA ALA A 134 -5.96 -20.67 13.54
C ALA A 134 -6.22 -19.89 12.24
N CYS A 135 -5.25 -19.93 11.34
CA CYS A 135 -5.32 -19.31 10.03
C CYS A 135 -4.34 -20.05 9.10
N GLU A 136 -4.69 -20.16 7.84
CA GLU A 136 -3.78 -20.70 6.82
C GLU A 136 -2.49 -19.90 6.74
N ASN A 137 -1.38 -20.58 6.45
CA ASN A 137 -0.08 -19.92 6.30
C ASN A 137 -0.09 -18.91 5.16
N GLY A 138 0.56 -17.77 5.35
CA GLY A 138 0.70 -16.70 4.36
C GLY A 138 0.43 -15.32 4.93
N PHE A 139 0.46 -14.31 4.05
CA PHE A 139 0.06 -12.96 4.42
C PHE A 139 -1.46 -12.81 4.42
N GLY A 140 -1.97 -12.00 5.35
CA GLY A 140 -3.37 -11.64 5.45
C GLY A 140 -3.56 -10.29 6.13
N ALA A 141 -4.79 -9.79 6.15
CA ALA A 141 -5.14 -8.53 6.78
C ALA A 141 -5.76 -8.73 8.17
N ALA A 142 -5.21 -8.02 9.15
CA ALA A 142 -5.86 -7.79 10.42
C ALA A 142 -6.99 -6.77 10.21
N LEU A 143 -8.21 -7.06 10.68
CA LEU A 143 -9.38 -6.24 10.49
C LEU A 143 -9.91 -5.69 11.81
N TYR A 144 -10.35 -4.44 11.82
CA TYR A 144 -11.18 -3.87 12.87
C TYR A 144 -12.66 -4.01 12.48
N GLY A 145 -13.48 -4.48 13.44
CA GLY A 145 -14.91 -4.69 13.21
C GLY A 145 -15.25 -5.64 12.06
N GLY A 146 -14.30 -6.53 11.70
CA GLY A 146 -14.47 -7.48 10.59
C GLY A 146 -14.49 -6.86 9.19
N ARG A 147 -14.30 -5.54 9.09
CA ARG A 147 -14.48 -4.79 7.83
C ARG A 147 -13.28 -3.96 7.41
N TYR A 148 -12.63 -3.29 8.36
CA TYR A 148 -11.61 -2.29 8.05
C TYR A 148 -10.20 -2.89 8.21
N PRO A 149 -9.40 -3.01 7.14
CA PRO A 149 -8.01 -3.43 7.26
C PRO A 149 -7.23 -2.44 8.13
N VAL A 150 -6.46 -2.96 9.09
CA VAL A 150 -5.60 -2.15 9.98
C VAL A 150 -4.12 -2.46 9.79
N GLY A 151 -3.78 -3.50 9.07
CA GLY A 151 -2.42 -3.84 8.72
C GLY A 151 -2.24 -5.30 8.35
N TRP A 152 -1.03 -5.66 7.94
CA TRP A 152 -0.67 -7.02 7.56
C TRP A 152 -0.33 -7.88 8.77
N PHE A 153 -0.70 -9.15 8.71
CA PHE A 153 -0.06 -10.21 9.48
C PHE A 153 0.55 -11.25 8.55
N LYS A 154 1.47 -12.04 9.07
CA LYS A 154 1.94 -13.27 8.42
C LYS A 154 1.60 -14.46 9.32
N SER A 155 0.70 -15.31 8.87
CA SER A 155 0.33 -16.53 9.59
C SER A 155 1.40 -17.61 9.38
N SER A 156 1.76 -18.28 10.48
CA SER A 156 2.64 -19.42 10.49
C SER A 156 2.39 -20.25 11.75
N GLY A 157 1.94 -21.51 11.60
CA GLY A 157 1.72 -22.43 12.73
C GLY A 157 0.73 -21.91 13.78
N GLY A 158 -0.37 -21.28 13.36
CA GLY A 158 -1.39 -20.74 14.27
C GLY A 158 -1.02 -19.42 14.95
N GLN A 159 0.14 -18.84 14.63
CA GLN A 159 0.55 -17.53 15.10
C GLN A 159 0.41 -16.51 13.97
N LEU A 160 -0.31 -15.43 14.22
CA LEU A 160 -0.39 -14.26 13.34
C LEU A 160 0.75 -13.30 13.72
N LYS A 161 1.89 -13.42 13.02
CA LYS A 161 3.06 -12.55 13.24
C LYS A 161 2.72 -11.14 12.78
N ASN A 162 2.95 -10.17 13.64
CA ASN A 162 2.63 -8.78 13.43
C ASN A 162 3.53 -8.14 12.36
N HIS A 163 2.93 -7.49 11.37
CA HIS A 163 3.59 -6.68 10.35
C HIS A 163 3.17 -5.21 10.40
N TYR A 164 2.62 -4.76 11.55
CA TYR A 164 2.30 -3.35 11.76
C TYR A 164 3.59 -2.52 11.82
N PRO A 165 3.65 -1.36 11.11
CA PRO A 165 4.86 -0.57 11.04
C PRO A 165 5.36 -0.10 12.41
N LYS A 166 6.67 -0.25 12.67
CA LYS A 166 7.26 0.15 13.96
C LYS A 166 7.03 1.62 14.29
N TYR A 167 7.06 2.51 13.28
CA TYR A 167 6.87 3.95 13.45
C TYR A 167 5.41 4.37 13.73
N LEU A 168 4.44 3.45 13.63
CA LEU A 168 3.03 3.66 13.96
C LEU A 168 2.62 3.04 15.29
N ARG A 169 3.54 2.33 15.96
CA ARG A 169 3.26 1.67 17.24
C ARG A 169 3.17 2.72 18.35
N GLY A 170 2.13 2.63 19.16
CA GLY A 170 1.89 3.47 20.35
C GLY A 170 1.65 2.63 21.57
#